data_e365e5ee8ed982a6db723c5a6559a801
#
_entry.id   e365e5ee8ed982a6db723c5a6559a801
#
_cell.length_a   1.000
_cell.length_b   1.000
_cell.length_c   1.000
_cell.angle_alpha   90.00
_cell.angle_beta   90.00
_cell.angle_gamma   90.00
#
_symmetry.space_group_name_H-M   'P 1'
#
loop_
_entity.id
_entity.type
_entity.pdbx_description
1 polymer ?
#
loop_
_entity_poly.entity_id
_entity_poly.type
_entity_poly.pdbx_seq_one_letter_code
_entity_poly.pdbx_strand_id
1 'polypeptide(L)'
;NELFSGDPSWVTIGLAGIGVDGRHMVTKNDYRFLHTLENMGPAPEPNITVFYSSALPENFKKYAAKISVETSSIQYENDDVMKPVWGDDYSICCCVSATQTGKEMQFFGARANLAKCLLYAINGGIDEKSGKQVGPEYKGITSEYLNYDEVIAKYEKMSDWLAGLYVNVLNLIQYMHDKYYYEAAEMALIDTDVRRTFATGIAGFSHVIDSLSAIKYAKVKTIRNEAGIVTDYEIEGDFPKYGNDDERADEIGVYVLK
;
A
#
# COMPACT_ATOMS: atom_id res chain seq x y z
N ASN A 1 -15.57 -5.20 -16.45
CA ASN A 1 -14.90 -5.33 -15.15
C ASN A 1 -15.77 -6.03 -14.11
N GLU A 2 -17.09 -5.85 -14.14
CA GLU A 2 -17.99 -6.54 -13.21
C GLU A 2 -18.03 -8.07 -13.44
N LEU A 3 -17.67 -8.54 -14.62
CA LEU A 3 -17.52 -9.96 -14.92
C LEU A 3 -16.43 -10.65 -14.10
N PHE A 4 -15.52 -9.86 -13.52
CA PHE A 4 -14.40 -10.31 -12.71
C PHE A 4 -14.52 -9.88 -11.25
N SER A 5 -15.70 -9.43 -10.83
CA SER A 5 -16.00 -9.20 -9.43
C SER A 5 -16.12 -10.54 -8.71
N GLY A 6 -15.12 -10.91 -8.01
CA GLY A 6 -14.89 -12.18 -7.36
C GLY A 6 -13.39 -12.37 -7.27
N ASP A 7 -12.89 -13.45 -6.72
CA ASP A 7 -11.46 -13.73 -6.69
C ASP A 7 -11.00 -14.41 -8.00
N PRO A 8 -10.61 -13.63 -9.05
CA PRO A 8 -9.99 -14.24 -10.21
C PRO A 8 -8.62 -14.81 -9.82
N SER A 9 -8.18 -15.81 -10.56
CA SER A 9 -6.81 -16.30 -10.42
C SER A 9 -5.83 -15.17 -10.72
N TRP A 10 -4.97 -14.87 -9.77
CA TRP A 10 -3.97 -13.82 -9.90
C TRP A 10 -2.77 -14.31 -10.68
N VAL A 11 -2.45 -13.62 -11.75
CA VAL A 11 -1.23 -13.85 -12.53
C VAL A 11 -0.50 -12.53 -12.65
N THR A 12 0.70 -12.46 -12.12
CA THR A 12 1.58 -11.31 -12.32
C THR A 12 2.34 -11.48 -13.63
N ILE A 13 2.19 -10.54 -14.54
CA ILE A 13 2.92 -10.50 -15.80
C ILE A 13 3.96 -9.39 -15.72
N GLY A 14 5.23 -9.78 -15.80
CA GLY A 14 6.34 -8.85 -15.91
C GLY A 14 6.73 -8.61 -17.37
N LEU A 15 6.87 -7.37 -17.75
CA LEU A 15 7.26 -6.95 -19.10
C LEU A 15 8.63 -6.29 -19.10
N ALA A 16 9.33 -6.40 -20.21
CA ALA A 16 10.63 -5.77 -20.43
C ALA A 16 11.73 -6.29 -19.47
N GLY A 17 12.51 -5.40 -18.89
CA GLY A 17 13.66 -5.75 -18.04
C GLY A 17 14.94 -5.97 -18.81
N ILE A 18 16.00 -6.29 -18.07
CA ILE A 18 17.35 -6.56 -18.59
C ILE A 18 17.72 -8.02 -18.34
N GLY A 19 18.12 -8.73 -19.38
CA GLY A 19 18.59 -10.11 -19.27
C GLY A 19 19.98 -10.20 -18.61
N VAL A 20 20.36 -11.42 -18.24
CA VAL A 20 21.68 -11.72 -17.65
C VAL A 20 22.87 -11.33 -18.57
N ASP A 21 22.62 -11.21 -19.87
CA ASP A 21 23.58 -10.76 -20.87
C ASP A 21 23.65 -9.22 -21.01
N GLY A 22 22.93 -8.49 -20.17
CA GLY A 22 22.85 -7.02 -20.18
C GLY A 22 21.99 -6.42 -21.28
N ARG A 23 21.32 -7.24 -22.10
CA ARG A 23 20.41 -6.74 -23.14
C ARG A 23 19.00 -6.59 -22.60
N HIS A 24 18.28 -5.62 -23.15
CA HIS A 24 16.86 -5.49 -22.87
C HIS A 24 16.05 -6.69 -23.43
N MET A 25 15.02 -7.07 -22.70
CA MET A 25 14.14 -8.17 -23.09
C MET A 25 12.85 -7.70 -23.78
N VAL A 26 12.77 -6.43 -24.17
CA VAL A 26 11.60 -5.86 -24.85
C VAL A 26 11.35 -6.55 -26.18
N THR A 27 10.14 -7.05 -26.35
CA THR A 27 9.63 -7.75 -27.54
C THR A 27 8.36 -7.11 -28.08
N LYS A 28 7.86 -7.60 -29.21
CA LYS A 28 6.54 -7.18 -29.73
C LYS A 28 5.39 -7.53 -28.78
N ASN A 29 5.55 -8.57 -27.96
CA ASN A 29 4.50 -8.98 -27.04
C ASN A 29 4.36 -7.97 -25.88
N ASP A 30 5.43 -7.34 -25.44
CA ASP A 30 5.36 -6.31 -24.41
C ASP A 30 4.49 -5.13 -24.88
N TYR A 31 4.66 -4.71 -26.13
CA TYR A 31 3.77 -3.68 -26.71
C TYR A 31 2.31 -4.14 -26.80
N ARG A 32 2.06 -5.41 -27.12
CA ARG A 32 0.71 -5.96 -27.17
C ARG A 32 0.03 -6.00 -25.81
N PHE A 33 0.78 -6.38 -24.77
CA PHE A 33 0.28 -6.36 -23.40
C PHE A 33 -0.07 -4.93 -22.95
N LEU A 34 0.81 -3.97 -23.20
CA LEU A 34 0.52 -2.57 -22.91
C LEU A 34 -0.71 -2.05 -23.70
N HIS A 35 -0.83 -2.43 -24.98
CA HIS A 35 -2.00 -2.07 -25.77
C HIS A 35 -3.31 -2.67 -25.24
N THR A 36 -3.25 -3.80 -24.55
CA THR A 36 -4.43 -4.36 -23.88
C THR A 36 -4.96 -3.42 -22.80
N LEU A 37 -4.09 -2.77 -22.04
CA LEU A 37 -4.50 -1.77 -21.05
C LEU A 37 -5.17 -0.56 -21.71
N GLU A 38 -4.61 -0.08 -22.82
CA GLU A 38 -5.20 1.00 -23.61
C GLU A 38 -6.62 0.65 -24.08
N ASN A 39 -6.83 -0.57 -24.56
CA ASN A 39 -8.15 -1.05 -24.99
C ASN A 39 -9.16 -1.20 -23.83
N MET A 40 -8.70 -1.54 -22.66
CA MET A 40 -9.55 -1.70 -21.47
C MET A 40 -9.89 -0.37 -20.82
N GLY A 41 -9.07 0.66 -21.03
CA GLY A 41 -9.19 1.97 -20.38
C GLY A 41 -8.82 1.93 -18.89
N PRO A 42 -8.97 3.06 -18.20
CA PRO A 42 -8.65 3.18 -16.77
C PRO A 42 -9.47 2.22 -15.93
N ALA A 43 -8.81 1.29 -15.27
CA ALA A 43 -9.42 0.32 -14.37
C ALA A 43 -8.42 -0.07 -13.28
N PRO A 44 -8.88 -0.39 -12.05
CA PRO A 44 -7.98 -0.83 -10.98
C PRO A 44 -7.30 -2.17 -11.32
N GLU A 45 -7.97 -3.02 -12.10
CA GLU A 45 -7.47 -4.31 -12.57
C GLU A 45 -7.96 -4.59 -14.01
N PRO A 46 -7.19 -5.27 -14.85
CA PRO A 46 -5.85 -5.78 -14.60
C PRO A 46 -4.79 -4.69 -14.59
N ASN A 47 -3.72 -4.91 -13.83
CA ASN A 47 -2.50 -4.12 -13.90
C ASN A 47 -1.32 -4.99 -14.40
N ILE A 48 -0.25 -4.35 -14.87
CA ILE A 48 0.93 -5.00 -15.42
C ILE A 48 2.17 -4.43 -14.73
N THR A 49 3.15 -5.29 -14.45
CA THR A 49 4.45 -4.87 -13.95
C THR A 49 5.42 -4.67 -15.11
N VAL A 50 6.03 -3.50 -15.19
CA VAL A 50 7.12 -3.20 -16.10
C VAL A 50 8.43 -3.18 -15.32
N PHE A 51 9.36 -4.08 -15.66
CA PHE A 51 10.72 -4.06 -15.16
C PHE A 51 11.49 -2.95 -15.88
N TYR A 52 11.53 -1.79 -15.25
CA TYR A 52 12.17 -0.60 -15.80
C TYR A 52 13.69 -0.69 -15.66
N SER A 53 14.39 -0.18 -16.66
CA SER A 53 15.82 0.12 -16.61
C SER A 53 16.12 1.34 -17.47
N SER A 54 17.13 2.11 -17.11
CA SER A 54 17.67 3.18 -17.94
C SER A 54 18.07 2.71 -19.34
N ALA A 55 18.51 1.45 -19.47
CA ALA A 55 18.94 0.80 -20.71
C ALA A 55 17.80 0.33 -21.63
N LEU A 56 16.53 0.44 -21.21
CA LEU A 56 15.41 0.08 -22.08
C LEU A 56 15.31 1.01 -23.30
N PRO A 57 14.79 0.51 -24.45
CA PRO A 57 14.59 1.34 -25.65
C PRO A 57 13.69 2.55 -25.37
N GLU A 58 14.11 3.72 -25.82
CA GLU A 58 13.37 4.98 -25.60
C GLU A 58 11.93 4.93 -26.09
N ASN A 59 11.68 4.27 -27.21
CA ASN A 59 10.31 4.13 -27.74
C ASN A 59 9.43 3.29 -26.82
N PHE A 60 9.98 2.28 -26.17
CA PHE A 60 9.25 1.47 -25.20
C PHE A 60 8.93 2.27 -23.95
N LYS A 61 9.94 2.97 -23.40
CA LYS A 61 9.75 3.84 -22.22
C LYS A 61 8.67 4.90 -22.46
N LYS A 62 8.71 5.57 -23.62
CA LYS A 62 7.70 6.56 -24.01
C LYS A 62 6.30 5.97 -24.13
N TYR A 63 6.18 4.78 -24.72
CA TYR A 63 4.89 4.12 -24.88
C TYR A 63 4.34 3.66 -23.51
N ALA A 64 5.16 3.04 -22.69
CA ALA A 64 4.75 2.65 -21.33
C ALA A 64 4.31 3.86 -20.50
N ALA A 65 5.07 4.97 -20.55
CA ALA A 65 4.70 6.21 -19.88
C ALA A 65 3.35 6.77 -20.37
N LYS A 66 3.11 6.76 -21.70
CA LYS A 66 1.82 7.16 -22.27
C LYS A 66 0.68 6.33 -21.67
N ILE A 67 0.79 5.00 -21.73
CA ILE A 67 -0.24 4.09 -21.19
C ILE A 67 -0.43 4.28 -19.69
N SER A 68 0.65 4.49 -18.95
CA SER A 68 0.59 4.76 -17.51
C SER A 68 -0.23 6.00 -17.18
N VAL A 69 -0.02 7.10 -17.93
CA VAL A 69 -0.78 8.34 -17.77
C VAL A 69 -2.26 8.16 -18.13
N GLU A 70 -2.54 7.41 -19.18
CA GLU A 70 -3.91 7.22 -19.68
C GLU A 70 -4.73 6.23 -18.84
N THR A 71 -4.09 5.22 -18.23
CA THR A 71 -4.81 4.11 -17.59
C THR A 71 -4.57 3.98 -16.09
N SER A 72 -3.44 4.46 -15.57
CA SER A 72 -2.98 4.23 -14.19
C SER A 72 -2.85 2.73 -13.83
N SER A 73 -2.62 1.87 -14.81
CA SER A 73 -2.66 0.40 -14.68
C SER A 73 -1.29 -0.26 -14.85
N ILE A 74 -0.20 0.51 -14.72
CA ILE A 74 1.17 -0.01 -14.79
C ILE A 74 1.85 0.20 -13.44
N GLN A 75 2.47 -0.85 -12.93
CA GLN A 75 3.43 -0.81 -11.82
C GLN A 75 4.84 -0.90 -12.38
N TYR A 76 5.77 -0.15 -11.79
CA TYR A 76 7.16 -0.14 -12.22
C TYR A 76 8.06 -0.69 -11.13
N GLU A 77 8.89 -1.66 -11.52
CA GLU A 77 9.99 -2.14 -10.71
C GLU A 77 11.31 -1.78 -11.41
N ASN A 78 12.25 -1.23 -10.68
CA ASN A 78 13.49 -0.74 -11.28
C ASN A 78 14.60 -1.80 -11.22
N ASP A 79 14.87 -2.45 -12.35
CA ASP A 79 15.95 -3.46 -12.49
C ASP A 79 17.33 -2.92 -12.09
N ASP A 80 17.60 -1.63 -12.36
CA ASP A 80 18.90 -1.04 -12.03
C ASP A 80 19.13 -0.97 -10.50
N VAL A 81 18.04 -0.97 -9.71
CA VAL A 81 18.05 -0.95 -8.25
C VAL A 81 17.84 -2.33 -7.66
N MET A 82 16.93 -3.12 -8.24
CA MET A 82 16.50 -4.40 -7.67
C MET A 82 17.51 -5.52 -7.90
N LYS A 83 18.07 -5.64 -9.09
CA LYS A 83 19.01 -6.72 -9.43
C LYS A 83 20.28 -6.75 -8.58
N PRO A 84 20.91 -5.63 -8.21
CA PRO A 84 22.04 -5.64 -7.28
C PRO A 84 21.74 -6.26 -5.91
N VAL A 85 20.49 -6.26 -5.48
CA VAL A 85 20.04 -6.79 -4.18
C VAL A 85 19.48 -8.19 -4.30
N TRP A 86 18.64 -8.44 -5.30
CA TRP A 86 17.86 -9.68 -5.45
C TRP A 86 18.45 -10.68 -6.46
N GLY A 87 19.43 -10.26 -7.27
CA GLY A 87 19.98 -11.06 -8.36
C GLY A 87 19.12 -10.99 -9.63
N ASP A 88 19.58 -11.71 -10.66
CA ASP A 88 18.93 -11.67 -11.98
C ASP A 88 17.60 -12.42 -12.05
N ASP A 89 17.42 -13.41 -11.17
CA ASP A 89 16.23 -14.29 -11.14
C ASP A 89 15.13 -13.77 -10.22
N TYR A 90 15.09 -12.49 -9.91
CA TYR A 90 13.98 -11.96 -9.13
C TYR A 90 12.73 -11.80 -9.99
N SER A 91 11.59 -11.93 -9.35
CA SER A 91 10.28 -11.66 -9.91
C SER A 91 9.42 -10.93 -8.89
N ILE A 92 8.26 -10.48 -9.34
CA ILE A 92 7.29 -9.83 -8.47
C ILE A 92 6.21 -10.81 -8.07
N CYS A 93 6.11 -11.03 -6.77
CA CYS A 93 5.06 -11.84 -6.17
C CYS A 93 3.87 -10.96 -5.82
N CYS A 94 2.67 -11.38 -6.18
CA CYS A 94 1.43 -10.63 -6.00
C CYS A 94 1.46 -9.26 -6.71
N CYS A 95 1.57 -8.16 -5.97
CA CYS A 95 1.50 -6.81 -6.53
C CYS A 95 2.89 -6.19 -6.74
N VAL A 96 3.70 -6.12 -5.69
CA VAL A 96 4.96 -5.34 -5.66
C VAL A 96 6.09 -5.99 -4.86
N SER A 97 5.92 -7.19 -4.38
CA SER A 97 6.93 -7.83 -3.54
C SER A 97 7.97 -8.57 -4.38
N ALA A 98 9.22 -8.14 -4.29
CA ALA A 98 10.32 -8.83 -4.93
C ALA A 98 10.62 -10.16 -4.22
N THR A 99 10.78 -11.22 -5.00
CA THR A 99 11.17 -12.55 -4.53
C THR A 99 12.14 -13.18 -5.50
N GLN A 100 13.06 -14.02 -5.00
CA GLN A 100 13.90 -14.87 -5.86
C GLN A 100 13.07 -16.06 -6.34
N THR A 101 12.93 -16.19 -7.63
CA THR A 101 12.14 -17.26 -8.26
C THR A 101 12.64 -18.64 -7.86
N GLY A 102 11.77 -19.47 -7.34
CA GLY A 102 12.07 -20.83 -6.92
C GLY A 102 12.86 -20.98 -5.61
N LYS A 103 13.20 -19.88 -4.91
CA LYS A 103 13.95 -19.89 -3.65
C LYS A 103 13.23 -19.20 -2.50
N GLU A 104 12.34 -18.31 -2.82
CA GLU A 104 11.61 -17.52 -1.83
C GLU A 104 10.12 -17.67 -2.03
N MET A 105 9.40 -17.55 -0.94
CA MET A 105 7.95 -17.59 -0.91
C MET A 105 7.44 -16.39 -0.13
N GLN A 106 6.59 -15.60 -0.77
CA GLN A 106 5.79 -14.62 -0.05
C GLN A 106 4.49 -15.29 0.37
N PHE A 107 4.29 -15.33 1.64
CA PHE A 107 3.32 -16.17 2.27
C PHE A 107 1.97 -15.52 2.49
N PHE A 108 1.94 -14.41 3.18
CA PHE A 108 0.72 -13.68 3.52
C PHE A 108 1.00 -12.18 3.54
N GLY A 109 -0.01 -11.40 3.28
CA GLY A 109 0.08 -9.95 3.35
C GLY A 109 -1.13 -9.33 4.00
N ALA A 110 -0.90 -8.29 4.79
CA ALA A 110 -1.94 -7.45 5.34
C ALA A 110 -1.48 -6.00 5.40
N ARG A 111 -2.44 -5.09 5.43
CA ARG A 111 -2.17 -3.66 5.56
C ARG A 111 -2.80 -3.11 6.83
N ALA A 112 -2.03 -2.30 7.57
CA ALA A 112 -2.54 -1.50 8.66
C ALA A 112 -3.25 -0.26 8.08
N ASN A 113 -4.50 -0.02 8.48
CA ASN A 113 -5.27 1.13 8.02
C ASN A 113 -4.99 2.35 8.89
N LEU A 114 -4.10 3.22 8.45
CA LEU A 114 -3.69 4.41 9.18
C LEU A 114 -4.80 5.46 9.29
N ALA A 115 -5.66 5.57 8.28
CA ALA A 115 -6.79 6.51 8.32
C ALA A 115 -7.80 6.13 9.41
N LYS A 116 -8.09 4.83 9.56
CA LYS A 116 -8.91 4.33 10.67
C LYS A 116 -8.21 4.50 12.01
N CYS A 117 -6.88 4.31 12.07
CA CYS A 117 -6.10 4.57 13.26
C CYS A 117 -6.26 6.02 13.75
N LEU A 118 -6.19 7.00 12.85
CA LEU A 118 -6.41 8.40 13.17
C LEU A 118 -7.84 8.66 13.67
N LEU A 119 -8.84 8.09 13.02
CA LEU A 119 -10.23 8.24 13.44
C LEU A 119 -10.49 7.62 14.81
N TYR A 120 -9.90 6.45 15.09
CA TYR A 120 -9.95 5.83 16.41
C TYR A 120 -9.21 6.65 17.46
N ALA A 121 -8.08 7.28 17.11
CA ALA A 121 -7.37 8.19 17.99
C ALA A 121 -8.26 9.38 18.42
N ILE A 122 -9.02 9.95 17.50
CA ILE A 122 -9.97 11.03 17.75
C ILE A 122 -11.15 10.56 18.62
N ASN A 123 -11.69 9.37 18.33
CA ASN A 123 -12.88 8.81 18.99
C ASN A 123 -12.55 7.96 20.23
N GLY A 124 -11.31 7.94 20.72
CA GLY A 124 -10.97 7.16 21.93
C GLY A 124 -11.06 5.65 21.77
N GLY A 125 -10.78 5.14 20.56
CA GLY A 125 -10.82 3.73 20.22
C GLY A 125 -12.19 3.20 19.78
N ILE A 126 -13.18 4.07 19.62
CA ILE A 126 -14.53 3.68 19.19
C ILE A 126 -14.63 3.75 17.67
N ASP A 127 -15.18 2.70 17.06
CA ASP A 127 -15.48 2.66 15.62
C ASP A 127 -16.77 3.45 15.31
N GLU A 128 -16.70 4.39 14.39
CA GLU A 128 -17.79 5.31 14.06
C GLU A 128 -18.99 4.61 13.41
N LYS A 129 -18.78 3.47 12.77
CA LYS A 129 -19.86 2.72 12.10
C LYS A 129 -20.61 1.80 13.03
N SER A 130 -19.88 1.04 13.85
CA SER A 130 -20.49 0.05 14.75
C SER A 130 -20.80 0.60 16.13
N GLY A 131 -20.22 1.73 16.53
CA GLY A 131 -20.29 2.29 17.87
C GLY A 131 -19.56 1.44 18.94
N LYS A 132 -18.78 0.46 18.54
CA LYS A 132 -18.09 -0.46 19.45
C LYS A 132 -16.67 0.01 19.76
N GLN A 133 -16.22 -0.31 20.97
CA GLN A 133 -14.83 -0.16 21.36
C GLN A 133 -14.00 -1.23 20.62
N VAL A 134 -13.09 -0.80 19.74
CA VAL A 134 -12.22 -1.68 18.93
C VAL A 134 -10.74 -1.46 19.21
N GLY A 135 -10.37 -0.26 19.61
CA GLY A 135 -9.02 0.09 20.07
C GLY A 135 -8.92 0.18 21.57
N PRO A 136 -7.74 0.55 22.12
CA PRO A 136 -7.58 0.82 23.53
C PRO A 136 -8.56 1.91 24.01
N GLU A 137 -9.15 1.70 25.17
CA GLU A 137 -10.06 2.67 25.76
C GLU A 137 -9.28 3.84 26.37
N TYR A 138 -9.52 5.03 25.85
CA TYR A 138 -9.08 6.29 26.45
C TYR A 138 -10.02 7.42 26.06
N LYS A 139 -9.90 8.54 26.76
CA LYS A 139 -10.78 9.68 26.50
C LYS A 139 -10.57 10.21 25.07
N GLY A 140 -11.63 10.16 24.27
CA GLY A 140 -11.68 10.76 22.93
C GLY A 140 -11.55 12.30 23.00
N ILE A 141 -11.36 12.94 21.85
CA ILE A 141 -11.38 14.39 21.71
C ILE A 141 -12.83 14.85 21.79
N THR A 142 -13.12 15.78 22.67
CA THR A 142 -14.48 16.29 22.88
C THR A 142 -14.65 17.73 22.39
N SER A 143 -13.57 18.41 22.02
CA SER A 143 -13.60 19.76 21.48
C SER A 143 -14.38 19.84 20.17
N GLU A 144 -14.99 20.98 19.91
CA GLU A 144 -15.70 21.26 18.65
C GLU A 144 -14.71 21.35 17.48
N TYR A 145 -13.56 21.96 17.71
CA TYR A 145 -12.47 22.08 16.75
C TYR A 145 -11.30 21.22 17.16
N LEU A 146 -10.64 20.57 16.20
CA LEU A 146 -9.47 19.75 16.44
C LEU A 146 -8.23 20.62 16.66
N ASN A 147 -7.43 20.26 17.68
CA ASN A 147 -6.12 20.82 17.93
C ASN A 147 -5.05 19.84 17.46
N TYR A 148 -4.07 20.32 16.69
CA TYR A 148 -3.05 19.50 16.08
C TYR A 148 -2.22 18.70 17.10
N ASP A 149 -1.73 19.36 18.14
CA ASP A 149 -0.87 18.71 19.15
C ASP A 149 -1.64 17.65 19.95
N GLU A 150 -2.92 17.90 20.24
CA GLU A 150 -3.77 16.91 20.91
C GLU A 150 -4.03 15.70 20.01
N VAL A 151 -4.30 15.92 18.73
CA VAL A 151 -4.55 14.85 17.75
C VAL A 151 -3.29 14.00 17.56
N ILE A 152 -2.12 14.63 17.37
CA ILE A 152 -0.84 13.92 17.21
C ILE A 152 -0.55 13.05 18.44
N ALA A 153 -0.65 13.59 19.63
CA ALA A 153 -0.36 12.82 20.86
C ALA A 153 -1.27 11.59 21.05
N LYS A 154 -2.50 11.67 20.55
CA LYS A 154 -3.43 10.53 20.55
C LYS A 154 -3.16 9.56 19.41
N TYR A 155 -2.81 10.08 18.25
CA TYR A 155 -2.47 9.29 17.07
C TYR A 155 -1.22 8.43 17.32
N GLU A 156 -0.16 8.99 17.93
CA GLU A 156 1.04 8.24 18.31
C GLU A 156 0.70 7.03 19.18
N LYS A 157 -0.07 7.25 20.25
CA LYS A 157 -0.49 6.16 21.16
C LYS A 157 -1.32 5.08 20.46
N MET A 158 -2.19 5.48 19.54
CA MET A 158 -3.01 4.55 18.77
C MET A 158 -2.15 3.79 17.76
N SER A 159 -1.17 4.44 17.13
CA SER A 159 -0.25 3.84 16.18
C SER A 159 0.68 2.82 16.85
N ASP A 160 1.20 3.10 18.03
CA ASP A 160 1.99 2.15 18.83
C ASP A 160 1.19 0.88 19.13
N TRP A 161 -0.06 1.04 19.56
CA TRP A 161 -0.95 -0.10 19.80
C TRP A 161 -1.23 -0.87 18.50
N LEU A 162 -1.54 -0.17 17.39
CA LEU A 162 -1.81 -0.78 16.10
C LEU A 162 -0.60 -1.55 15.59
N ALA A 163 0.61 -1.00 15.71
CA ALA A 163 1.84 -1.67 15.29
C ALA A 163 2.06 -2.97 16.06
N GLY A 164 1.89 -2.94 17.38
CA GLY A 164 1.98 -4.15 18.21
C GLY A 164 0.92 -5.20 17.85
N LEU A 165 -0.33 -4.78 17.66
CA LEU A 165 -1.41 -5.66 17.23
C LEU A 165 -1.13 -6.26 15.85
N TYR A 166 -0.69 -5.45 14.91
CA TYR A 166 -0.40 -5.85 13.54
C TYR A 166 0.67 -6.93 13.48
N VAL A 167 1.80 -6.73 14.16
CA VAL A 167 2.88 -7.73 14.23
C VAL A 167 2.39 -9.02 14.89
N ASN A 168 1.67 -8.94 15.99
CA ASN A 168 1.14 -10.12 16.69
C ASN A 168 0.16 -10.92 15.81
N VAL A 169 -0.73 -10.24 15.08
CA VAL A 169 -1.68 -10.88 14.17
C VAL A 169 -0.95 -11.58 13.03
N LEU A 170 0.03 -10.95 12.41
CA LEU A 170 0.83 -11.57 11.34
C LEU A 170 1.57 -12.80 11.85
N ASN A 171 2.21 -12.73 13.01
CA ASN A 171 2.89 -13.87 13.63
C ASN A 171 1.94 -15.02 13.95
N LEU A 172 0.73 -14.71 14.44
CA LEU A 172 -0.28 -15.72 14.71
C LEU A 172 -0.77 -16.42 13.43
N ILE A 173 -0.99 -15.64 12.36
CA ILE A 173 -1.41 -16.20 11.07
C ILE A 173 -0.31 -17.12 10.53
N GLN A 174 0.94 -16.71 10.56
CA GLN A 174 2.06 -17.54 10.12
C GLN A 174 2.16 -18.83 10.95
N TYR A 175 2.06 -18.73 12.26
CA TYR A 175 2.04 -19.91 13.14
C TYR A 175 0.92 -20.89 12.78
N MET A 176 -0.28 -20.40 12.47
CA MET A 176 -1.40 -21.25 12.11
C MET A 176 -1.19 -21.95 10.77
N HIS A 177 -0.59 -21.30 9.81
CA HIS A 177 -0.24 -21.89 8.52
C HIS A 177 0.85 -22.96 8.68
N ASP A 178 1.91 -22.68 9.43
CA ASP A 178 2.94 -23.68 9.75
C ASP A 178 2.35 -24.91 10.47
N LYS A 179 1.48 -24.65 11.44
CA LYS A 179 0.85 -25.71 12.23
C LYS A 179 0.02 -26.70 11.40
N TYR A 180 -0.66 -26.20 10.36
CA TYR A 180 -1.55 -27.01 9.54
C TYR A 180 -0.92 -27.49 8.23
N TYR A 181 0.39 -27.35 8.07
CA TYR A 181 1.17 -27.85 6.93
C TYR A 181 0.77 -27.30 5.55
N TYR A 182 -0.03 -26.27 5.52
CA TYR A 182 -0.47 -25.68 4.27
C TYR A 182 0.72 -25.26 3.40
N GLU A 183 1.65 -24.54 3.97
CA GLU A 183 2.84 -24.07 3.25
C GLU A 183 3.85 -25.16 2.93
N ALA A 184 4.02 -26.15 3.81
CA ALA A 184 4.92 -27.24 3.55
C ALA A 184 4.54 -27.99 2.26
N ALA A 185 3.25 -28.08 1.94
CA ALA A 185 2.78 -28.65 0.69
C ALA A 185 3.15 -27.79 -0.53
N GLU A 186 3.02 -26.46 -0.42
CA GLU A 186 3.41 -25.54 -1.48
C GLU A 186 4.92 -25.43 -1.63
N MET A 187 5.66 -25.39 -0.53
CA MET A 187 7.14 -25.33 -0.53
C MET A 187 7.80 -26.56 -1.14
N ALA A 188 7.11 -27.69 -1.19
CA ALA A 188 7.62 -28.90 -1.85
C ALA A 188 7.94 -28.70 -3.35
N LEU A 189 7.40 -27.65 -3.97
CA LEU A 189 7.65 -27.27 -5.36
C LEU A 189 8.75 -26.21 -5.52
N ILE A 190 9.36 -25.78 -4.42
CA ILE A 190 10.37 -24.73 -4.36
C ILE A 190 11.70 -25.35 -3.91
N ASP A 191 12.68 -24.56 -3.56
CA ASP A 191 13.97 -25.04 -3.10
C ASP A 191 13.87 -25.72 -1.71
N THR A 192 14.89 -26.51 -1.34
CA THR A 192 14.97 -27.16 -0.03
C THR A 192 15.18 -26.19 1.13
N ASP A 193 15.73 -25.02 0.85
CA ASP A 193 15.96 -23.95 1.83
C ASP A 193 15.16 -22.69 1.42
N VAL A 194 13.87 -22.72 1.72
CA VAL A 194 12.96 -21.67 1.31
C VAL A 194 12.97 -20.51 2.30
N ARG A 195 13.33 -19.31 1.84
CA ARG A 195 13.14 -18.09 2.59
C ARG A 195 11.68 -17.66 2.49
N ARG A 196 11.04 -17.52 3.64
CA ARG A 196 9.65 -17.04 3.72
C ARG A 196 9.60 -15.58 4.15
N THR A 197 8.81 -14.78 3.44
CA THR A 197 8.63 -13.35 3.70
C THR A 197 7.17 -13.01 3.89
N PHE A 198 6.90 -11.90 4.60
CA PHE A 198 5.58 -11.30 4.68
C PHE A 198 5.48 -10.08 3.80
N ALA A 199 4.33 -9.89 3.16
CA ALA A 199 3.95 -8.60 2.61
C ALA A 199 3.35 -7.73 3.72
N THR A 200 4.17 -6.89 4.30
CA THR A 200 3.72 -5.85 5.23
C THR A 200 3.37 -4.57 4.46
N GLY A 201 2.47 -3.76 5.01
CA GLY A 201 2.12 -2.50 4.37
C GLY A 201 1.17 -1.65 5.19
N ILE A 202 1.01 -0.43 4.71
CA ILE A 202 0.08 0.56 5.24
C ILE A 202 -0.93 0.95 4.17
N ALA A 203 -2.13 1.34 4.60
CA ALA A 203 -3.16 1.91 3.74
C ALA A 203 -3.64 3.24 4.34
N GLY A 204 -4.08 4.15 3.47
CA GLY A 204 -4.59 5.46 3.90
C GLY A 204 -3.50 6.46 4.29
N PHE A 205 -2.27 6.29 3.84
CA PHE A 205 -1.15 7.18 4.16
C PHE A 205 -1.41 8.62 3.73
N SER A 206 -1.76 8.85 2.46
CA SER A 206 -2.11 10.17 1.95
C SER A 206 -3.29 10.79 2.70
N HIS A 207 -4.29 9.99 3.05
CA HIS A 207 -5.46 10.47 3.82
C HIS A 207 -5.07 10.96 5.21
N VAL A 208 -4.13 10.28 5.87
CA VAL A 208 -3.65 10.72 7.19
C VAL A 208 -2.85 12.01 7.06
N ILE A 209 -1.98 12.12 6.07
CA ILE A 209 -1.19 13.35 5.84
C ILE A 209 -2.11 14.52 5.56
N ASP A 210 -3.07 14.38 4.65
CA ASP A 210 -4.02 15.45 4.32
C ASP A 210 -4.88 15.82 5.52
N SER A 211 -5.32 14.84 6.31
CA SER A 211 -6.10 15.09 7.53
C SER A 211 -5.28 15.85 8.57
N LEU A 212 -4.05 15.44 8.82
CA LEU A 212 -3.16 16.13 9.77
C LEU A 212 -2.77 17.52 9.26
N SER A 213 -2.58 17.67 7.95
CA SER A 213 -2.32 18.95 7.31
C SER A 213 -3.53 19.90 7.46
N ALA A 214 -4.74 19.41 7.22
CA ALA A 214 -5.96 20.19 7.44
C ALA A 214 -6.09 20.64 8.89
N ILE A 215 -5.84 19.75 9.85
CA ILE A 215 -5.91 20.07 11.29
C ILE A 215 -4.83 21.10 11.70
N LYS A 216 -3.65 21.06 11.06
CA LYS A 216 -2.53 21.96 11.35
C LYS A 216 -2.69 23.35 10.74
N TYR A 217 -3.19 23.44 9.50
CA TYR A 217 -3.16 24.67 8.71
C TYR A 217 -4.54 25.28 8.44
N ALA A 218 -5.61 24.55 8.67
CA ALA A 218 -6.99 25.04 8.55
C ALA A 218 -7.74 24.89 9.87
N LYS A 219 -9.03 25.19 9.87
CA LYS A 219 -9.92 24.91 11.00
C LYS A 219 -10.78 23.69 10.69
N VAL A 220 -10.63 22.65 11.50
CA VAL A 220 -11.39 21.41 11.35
C VAL A 220 -12.39 21.28 12.49
N LYS A 221 -13.66 21.40 12.16
CA LYS A 221 -14.78 21.21 13.07
C LYS A 221 -15.26 19.78 13.03
N THR A 222 -15.49 19.17 14.19
CA THR A 222 -16.02 17.81 14.28
C THR A 222 -17.54 17.79 14.20
N ILE A 223 -18.08 16.89 13.39
CA ILE A 223 -19.50 16.57 13.34
C ILE A 223 -19.71 15.25 14.08
N ARG A 224 -20.63 15.25 15.07
CA ARG A 224 -20.84 14.11 15.95
C ARG A 224 -22.25 13.57 15.82
N ASN A 225 -22.39 12.27 15.96
CA ASN A 225 -23.68 11.62 16.10
C ASN A 225 -24.25 11.80 17.53
N GLU A 226 -25.45 11.26 17.77
CA GLU A 226 -26.15 11.34 19.08
C GLU A 226 -25.35 10.72 20.24
N ALA A 227 -24.47 9.76 19.95
CA ALA A 227 -23.59 9.16 20.94
C ALA A 227 -22.29 9.95 21.19
N GLY A 228 -22.13 11.12 20.54
CA GLY A 228 -20.94 11.96 20.66
C GLY A 228 -19.72 11.47 19.85
N ILE A 229 -19.88 10.47 19.01
CA ILE A 229 -18.83 9.91 18.16
C ILE A 229 -18.66 10.81 16.93
N VAL A 230 -17.43 11.18 16.58
CA VAL A 230 -17.12 11.94 15.37
C VAL A 230 -17.34 11.05 14.15
N THR A 231 -18.20 11.52 13.24
CA THR A 231 -18.59 10.79 12.03
C THR A 231 -18.27 11.55 10.74
N ASP A 232 -18.07 12.88 10.86
CA ASP A 232 -17.74 13.74 9.71
C ASP A 232 -17.04 15.02 10.18
N TYR A 233 -16.59 15.86 9.23
CA TYR A 233 -15.83 17.08 9.48
C TYR A 233 -16.28 18.21 8.56
N GLU A 234 -16.24 19.43 9.07
CA GLU A 234 -16.29 20.66 8.30
C GLU A 234 -14.92 21.32 8.32
N ILE A 235 -14.39 21.66 7.15
CA ILE A 235 -13.06 22.26 7.01
C ILE A 235 -13.21 23.69 6.48
N GLU A 236 -12.70 24.67 7.22
CA GLU A 236 -12.66 26.07 6.84
C GLU A 236 -11.21 26.50 6.61
N GLY A 237 -10.92 26.94 5.38
CA GLY A 237 -9.58 27.38 4.95
C GLY A 237 -8.86 26.38 4.06
N ASP A 238 -7.75 26.81 3.51
CA ASP A 238 -6.88 26.01 2.64
C ASP A 238 -5.75 25.35 3.44
N PHE A 239 -5.31 24.19 2.97
CA PHE A 239 -4.19 23.43 3.58
C PHE A 239 -3.37 22.72 2.52
N PRO A 240 -2.07 22.48 2.76
CA PRO A 240 -1.21 21.72 1.88
C PRO A 240 -1.72 20.29 1.73
N LYS A 241 -1.69 19.74 0.49
CA LYS A 241 -2.10 18.37 0.19
C LYS A 241 -0.90 17.56 -0.27
N TYR A 242 -0.81 16.35 0.23
CA TYR A 242 0.25 15.40 -0.12
C TYR A 242 0.22 15.05 -1.61
N GLY A 243 1.41 14.89 -2.20
CA GLY A 243 1.57 14.55 -3.61
C GLY A 243 1.55 15.76 -4.56
N ASN A 244 1.61 16.99 -4.03
CA ASN A 244 1.64 18.23 -4.81
C ASN A 244 2.94 19.02 -4.65
N ASP A 245 4.04 18.37 -4.27
CA ASP A 245 5.36 18.98 -4.08
C ASP A 245 5.32 20.17 -3.06
N ASP A 246 4.62 19.95 -1.95
CA ASP A 246 4.53 20.93 -0.85
C ASP A 246 5.26 20.37 0.37
N GLU A 247 6.42 20.95 0.70
CA GLU A 247 7.28 20.53 1.81
C GLU A 247 6.52 20.39 3.15
N ARG A 248 5.50 21.22 3.39
CA ARG A 248 4.73 21.20 4.64
C ARG A 248 3.90 19.93 4.79
N ALA A 249 3.37 19.40 3.68
CA ALA A 249 2.66 18.12 3.65
C ALA A 249 3.65 16.95 3.70
N ASP A 250 4.77 17.06 3.00
CA ASP A 250 5.80 16.03 2.94
C ASP A 250 6.48 15.82 4.31
N GLU A 251 6.73 16.90 5.07
CA GLU A 251 7.22 16.81 6.46
C GLU A 251 6.28 16.01 7.36
N ILE A 252 4.96 16.19 7.22
CA ILE A 252 3.96 15.40 7.94
C ILE A 252 4.05 13.93 7.53
N GLY A 253 4.23 13.66 6.23
CA GLY A 253 4.42 12.31 5.71
C GLY A 253 5.65 11.62 6.29
N VAL A 254 6.80 12.31 6.31
CA VAL A 254 8.03 11.82 6.95
C VAL A 254 7.81 11.54 8.42
N TYR A 255 7.06 12.39 9.12
CA TYR A 255 6.75 12.19 10.53
C TYR A 255 5.88 10.93 10.77
N VAL A 256 4.85 10.72 9.95
CA VAL A 256 3.94 9.56 10.06
C VAL A 256 4.65 8.23 9.78
N LEU A 257 5.74 8.23 8.98
CA LEU A 257 6.53 7.04 8.66
C LEU A 257 7.57 6.66 9.74
N LYS A 258 7.85 7.55 10.69
CA LYS A 258 8.81 7.30 11.78
C LYS A 258 8.18 6.55 12.95
#